data_86483f8f995db0f219b6ac81c3ede87d
#
_entry.id   86483f8f995db0f219b6ac81c3ede87d
#
_cell.length_a   1.000
_cell.length_b   1.000
_cell.length_c   1.000
_cell.angle_alpha   90.00
_cell.angle_beta   90.00
_cell.angle_gamma   90.00
#
_symmetry.space_group_name_H-M   'P 1'
#
loop_
_entity.id
_entity.type
_entity.pdbx_description
1 polymer ?
#
loop_
_entity_poly.entity_id
_entity_poly.type
_entity_poly.pdbx_seq_one_letter_code
_entity_poly.pdbx_strand_id
1 'polypeptide(L)'
;MMYSDIDVFGIIAAASNVRTGGNPDYTVEDFLAVYPQFGGNTVPDIVLKAWVNMAQASIHKARYHDAWEICMGLYIAHWLTLYLQTAAGADDPVQKKIAAGLAKGLQSSKSAGDISVSYDFGSVSEDFAGWGTYKLTAYGQQFVTFARMYAAGGIVVW
;
A
#
# COMPACT_ATOMS: atom_id res chain seq x y z
N MET A 1 -26.68 6.63 -44.79
CA MET A 1 -26.34 5.73 -43.66
C MET A 1 -25.79 6.59 -42.55
N MET A 2 -26.62 6.92 -41.58
CA MET A 2 -26.15 7.61 -40.38
C MET A 2 -25.43 6.58 -39.52
N TYR A 3 -24.12 6.73 -39.36
CA TYR A 3 -23.43 6.11 -38.24
C TYR A 3 -23.99 6.79 -37.01
N SER A 4 -24.79 6.06 -36.22
CA SER A 4 -25.17 6.51 -34.88
C SER A 4 -23.87 6.84 -34.14
N ASP A 5 -23.82 8.00 -33.50
CA ASP A 5 -22.72 8.38 -32.65
C ASP A 5 -22.44 7.23 -31.67
N ILE A 6 -21.44 6.45 -32.00
CA ILE A 6 -20.94 5.41 -31.09
C ILE A 6 -20.45 6.20 -29.90
N ASP A 7 -21.01 5.96 -28.71
CA ASP A 7 -20.55 6.58 -27.49
C ASP A 7 -19.11 6.11 -27.18
N VAL A 8 -18.16 6.73 -27.84
CA VAL A 8 -16.74 6.45 -27.72
C VAL A 8 -16.27 6.64 -26.27
N PHE A 9 -16.86 7.62 -25.56
CA PHE A 9 -16.54 7.86 -24.14
C PHE A 9 -17.05 6.71 -23.27
N GLY A 10 -18.24 6.18 -23.52
CA GLY A 10 -18.76 5.01 -22.82
C GLY A 10 -17.91 3.76 -23.05
N ILE A 11 -17.43 3.55 -24.27
CA ILE A 11 -16.55 2.43 -24.62
C ILE A 11 -15.19 2.57 -23.93
N ILE A 12 -14.60 3.79 -23.94
CA ILE A 12 -13.32 4.06 -23.28
C ILE A 12 -13.47 3.87 -21.77
N ALA A 13 -14.54 4.39 -21.16
CA ALA A 13 -14.80 4.22 -19.74
C ALA A 13 -14.97 2.75 -19.35
N ALA A 14 -15.71 1.98 -20.15
CA ALA A 14 -15.87 0.54 -19.92
C ALA A 14 -14.56 -0.23 -20.09
N ALA A 15 -13.76 0.11 -21.10
CA ALA A 15 -12.46 -0.51 -21.35
C ALA A 15 -11.39 -0.12 -20.31
N SER A 16 -11.49 1.08 -19.70
CA SER A 16 -10.54 1.55 -18.70
C SER A 16 -10.71 0.90 -17.31
N ASN A 17 -11.74 0.10 -17.10
CA ASN A 17 -12.09 -0.50 -15.81
C ASN A 17 -12.24 0.53 -14.67
N VAL A 18 -12.53 1.79 -14.99
CA VAL A 18 -12.77 2.87 -14.01
C VAL A 18 -14.26 3.16 -13.95
N ARG A 19 -14.83 3.06 -12.76
CA ARG A 19 -16.24 3.44 -12.51
C ARG A 19 -16.31 4.90 -12.07
N THR A 20 -17.43 5.56 -12.38
CA THR A 20 -17.70 6.91 -11.88
C THR A 20 -18.11 6.86 -10.41
N GLY A 21 -17.67 7.85 -9.63
CA GLY A 21 -18.03 7.98 -8.22
C GLY A 21 -16.84 8.45 -7.36
N GLY A 22 -17.16 9.08 -6.23
CA GLY A 22 -16.18 9.43 -5.21
C GLY A 22 -15.87 8.27 -4.27
N ASN A 23 -14.83 8.41 -3.47
CA ASN A 23 -14.56 7.48 -2.39
C ASN A 23 -15.62 7.62 -1.30
N PRO A 24 -16.10 6.52 -0.71
CA PRO A 24 -16.76 6.55 0.58
C PRO A 24 -15.80 7.07 1.66
N ASP A 25 -16.34 7.52 2.77
CA ASP A 25 -15.51 7.82 3.93
C ASP A 25 -14.86 6.54 4.46
N TYR A 26 -13.57 6.65 4.76
CA TYR A 26 -12.80 5.60 5.43
C TYR A 26 -12.11 6.22 6.64
N THR A 27 -12.38 5.70 7.81
CA THR A 27 -11.97 6.31 9.07
C THR A 27 -10.82 5.56 9.73
N VAL A 28 -10.24 6.15 10.77
CA VAL A 28 -9.22 5.49 11.60
C VAL A 28 -9.82 4.27 12.29
N GLU A 29 -11.08 4.35 12.70
CA GLU A 29 -11.82 3.28 13.35
C GLU A 29 -11.99 2.09 12.41
N ASP A 30 -12.32 2.32 11.13
CA ASP A 30 -12.43 1.27 10.11
C ASP A 30 -11.08 0.57 9.92
N PHE A 31 -10.00 1.34 9.87
CA PHE A 31 -8.65 0.79 9.77
C PHE A 31 -8.29 -0.07 10.99
N LEU A 32 -8.51 0.45 12.20
CA LEU A 32 -8.17 -0.24 13.44
C LEU A 32 -9.05 -1.48 13.72
N ALA A 33 -10.26 -1.53 13.17
CA ALA A 33 -11.10 -2.72 13.24
C ALA A 33 -10.45 -3.92 12.52
N VAL A 34 -9.72 -3.68 11.43
CA VAL A 34 -9.02 -4.73 10.66
C VAL A 34 -7.58 -4.93 11.14
N TYR A 35 -6.91 -3.85 11.55
CA TYR A 35 -5.49 -3.83 11.96
C TYR A 35 -5.31 -3.31 13.38
N PRO A 36 -5.85 -4.00 14.42
CA PRO A 36 -5.81 -3.53 15.82
C PRO A 36 -4.40 -3.37 16.39
N GLN A 37 -3.38 -4.02 15.79
CA GLN A 37 -1.98 -3.93 16.20
C GLN A 37 -1.37 -2.53 16.06
N PHE A 38 -1.98 -1.64 15.28
CA PHE A 38 -1.55 -0.24 15.14
C PHE A 38 -2.23 0.71 16.13
N GLY A 39 -3.20 0.22 16.91
CA GLY A 39 -3.89 0.97 17.95
C GLY A 39 -3.17 0.96 19.31
N GLY A 40 -3.87 1.35 20.37
CA GLY A 40 -3.37 1.27 21.75
C GLY A 40 -2.10 2.08 22.03
N ASN A 41 -1.99 3.29 21.47
CA ASN A 41 -0.81 4.17 21.55
C ASN A 41 0.45 3.66 20.82
N THR A 42 0.34 2.60 20.02
CA THR A 42 1.46 2.11 19.18
C THR A 42 1.86 3.16 18.15
N VAL A 43 0.87 3.83 17.55
CA VAL A 43 1.06 4.93 16.61
C VAL A 43 0.29 6.15 17.11
N PRO A 44 0.87 7.36 17.09
CA PRO A 44 0.14 8.58 17.43
C PRO A 44 -1.07 8.81 16.51
N ASP A 45 -2.19 9.25 17.06
CA ASP A 45 -3.45 9.48 16.31
C ASP A 45 -3.27 10.44 15.13
N ILE A 46 -2.41 11.44 15.27
CA ILE A 46 -2.13 12.40 14.19
C ILE A 46 -1.48 11.70 12.99
N VAL A 47 -0.63 10.71 13.23
CA VAL A 47 0.04 9.93 12.18
C VAL A 47 -0.96 8.98 11.53
N LEU A 48 -1.81 8.32 12.31
CA LEU A 48 -2.91 7.49 11.79
C LEU A 48 -3.82 8.28 10.86
N LYS A 49 -4.30 9.45 11.32
CA LYS A 49 -5.15 10.33 10.51
C LYS A 49 -4.47 10.81 9.23
N ALA A 50 -3.18 11.15 9.30
CA ALA A 50 -2.42 11.59 8.14
C ALA A 50 -2.35 10.50 7.06
N TRP A 51 -2.10 9.25 7.44
CA TRP A 51 -2.02 8.15 6.49
C TRP A 51 -3.39 7.71 5.97
N VAL A 52 -4.45 7.80 6.78
CA VAL A 52 -5.84 7.59 6.31
C VAL A 52 -6.20 8.63 5.26
N ASN A 53 -5.92 9.91 5.50
CA ASN A 53 -6.17 10.97 4.54
C ASN A 53 -5.37 10.81 3.24
N MET A 54 -4.10 10.39 3.36
CA MET A 54 -3.26 10.11 2.19
C MET A 54 -3.81 8.94 1.37
N ALA A 55 -4.26 7.87 2.03
CA ALA A 55 -4.91 6.74 1.38
C ALA A 55 -6.18 7.16 0.65
N GLN A 56 -7.04 7.96 1.29
CA GLN A 56 -8.26 8.51 0.69
C GLN A 56 -7.97 9.31 -0.59
N ALA A 57 -6.89 10.07 -0.60
CA ALA A 57 -6.48 10.86 -1.76
C ALA A 57 -5.85 10.02 -2.88
N SER A 58 -5.22 8.89 -2.53
CA SER A 58 -4.41 8.10 -3.47
C SER A 58 -5.14 6.88 -4.04
N ILE A 59 -6.07 6.31 -3.28
CA ILE A 59 -6.72 5.04 -3.63
C ILE A 59 -8.20 5.28 -3.89
N HIS A 60 -8.61 5.13 -5.14
CA HIS A 60 -9.97 5.43 -5.58
C HIS A 60 -10.81 4.17 -5.72
N LYS A 61 -11.99 4.14 -5.07
CA LYS A 61 -12.96 3.05 -5.19
C LYS A 61 -13.40 2.81 -6.64
N ALA A 62 -13.47 3.88 -7.42
CA ALA A 62 -13.74 3.81 -8.86
C ALA A 62 -12.78 2.87 -9.61
N ARG A 63 -11.55 2.70 -9.13
CA ARG A 63 -10.52 1.86 -9.73
C ARG A 63 -10.42 0.48 -9.08
N TYR A 64 -10.48 0.42 -7.75
CA TYR A 64 -10.26 -0.82 -7.00
C TYR A 64 -11.54 -1.59 -6.70
N HIS A 65 -12.70 -1.01 -6.99
CA HIS A 65 -14.03 -1.63 -6.83
C HIS A 65 -14.22 -2.26 -5.44
N ASP A 66 -14.51 -3.55 -5.40
CA ASP A 66 -14.75 -4.29 -4.15
C ASP A 66 -13.48 -4.54 -3.32
N ALA A 67 -12.31 -4.47 -3.94
CA ALA A 67 -11.03 -4.56 -3.23
C ALA A 67 -10.57 -3.23 -2.60
N TRP A 68 -11.34 -2.14 -2.73
CA TRP A 68 -10.95 -0.82 -2.28
C TRP A 68 -10.62 -0.76 -0.79
N GLU A 69 -11.47 -1.33 0.07
CA GLU A 69 -11.26 -1.33 1.52
C GLU A 69 -9.98 -2.09 1.92
N ILE A 70 -9.75 -3.25 1.28
CA ILE A 70 -8.53 -4.03 1.48
C ILE A 70 -7.31 -3.23 1.05
N CYS A 71 -7.36 -2.58 -0.10
CA CYS A 71 -6.27 -1.76 -0.62
C CYS A 71 -5.99 -0.54 0.28
N MET A 72 -7.03 0.11 0.82
CA MET A 72 -6.91 1.19 1.81
C MET A 72 -6.13 0.70 3.04
N GLY A 73 -6.57 -0.41 3.63
CA GLY A 73 -5.95 -0.98 4.81
C GLY A 73 -4.49 -1.40 4.57
N LEU A 74 -4.20 -2.08 3.47
CA LEU A 74 -2.84 -2.50 3.11
C LEU A 74 -1.89 -1.32 2.87
N TYR A 75 -2.37 -0.27 2.21
CA TYR A 75 -1.60 0.95 2.00
C TYR A 75 -1.23 1.61 3.32
N ILE A 76 -2.23 1.82 4.19
CA ILE A 76 -2.01 2.44 5.50
C ILE A 76 -1.06 1.58 6.35
N ALA A 77 -1.30 0.27 6.44
CA ALA A 77 -0.48 -0.66 7.20
C ALA A 77 0.98 -0.69 6.72
N HIS A 78 1.22 -0.60 5.40
CA HIS A 78 2.57 -0.51 4.83
C HIS A 78 3.31 0.73 5.38
N TRP A 79 2.72 1.90 5.23
CA TRP A 79 3.37 3.15 5.64
C TRP A 79 3.53 3.26 7.15
N LEU A 80 2.56 2.79 7.93
CA LEU A 80 2.69 2.73 9.39
C LEU A 80 3.77 1.76 9.83
N THR A 81 3.94 0.63 9.15
CA THR A 81 5.05 -0.30 9.42
C THR A 81 6.40 0.36 9.18
N LEU A 82 6.57 1.08 8.08
CA LEU A 82 7.79 1.84 7.81
C LEU A 82 8.00 2.96 8.82
N TYR A 83 6.95 3.67 9.20
CA TYR A 83 7.00 4.69 10.26
C TYR A 83 7.53 4.08 11.57
N LEU A 84 6.97 2.97 12.03
CA LEU A 84 7.41 2.30 13.26
C LEU A 84 8.85 1.79 13.18
N GLN A 85 9.31 1.36 12.01
CA GLN A 85 10.72 0.97 11.81
C GLN A 85 11.69 2.14 11.93
N THR A 86 11.24 3.34 11.58
CA THR A 86 12.06 4.57 11.63
C THR A 86 11.81 5.41 12.88
N ALA A 87 10.77 5.08 13.66
CA ALA A 87 10.45 5.79 14.89
C ALA A 87 11.51 5.52 15.95
N ALA A 88 11.98 6.60 16.57
CA ALA A 88 12.83 6.58 17.75
C ALA A 88 12.17 7.39 18.86
N GLY A 89 12.36 6.98 20.12
CA GLY A 89 11.80 7.70 21.27
C GLY A 89 12.40 9.10 21.40
N ALA A 90 11.63 10.02 21.99
CA ALA A 90 12.11 11.40 22.20
C ALA A 90 13.39 11.44 23.05
N ASP A 91 13.53 10.50 23.99
CA ASP A 91 14.68 10.41 24.92
C ASP A 91 15.80 9.48 24.41
N ASP A 92 15.65 8.90 23.21
CA ASP A 92 16.67 8.02 22.63
C ASP A 92 17.95 8.80 22.29
N PRO A 93 19.13 8.17 22.42
CA PRO A 93 20.39 8.76 21.98
C PRO A 93 20.37 9.18 20.51
N VAL A 94 21.08 10.25 20.18
CA VAL A 94 21.14 10.80 18.81
C VAL A 94 21.55 9.74 17.78
N GLN A 95 22.49 8.87 18.13
CA GLN A 95 22.94 7.76 17.27
C GLN A 95 21.80 6.81 16.95
N LYS A 96 20.91 6.49 17.92
CA LYS A 96 19.75 5.62 17.70
C LYS A 96 18.72 6.32 16.81
N LYS A 97 18.50 7.62 16.98
CA LYS A 97 17.60 8.42 16.13
C LYS A 97 18.08 8.44 14.68
N ILE A 98 19.38 8.65 14.47
CA ILE A 98 19.99 8.61 13.14
C ILE A 98 19.87 7.21 12.53
N ALA A 99 20.23 6.17 13.30
CA ALA A 99 20.15 4.79 12.84
C ALA A 99 18.71 4.35 12.47
N ALA A 100 17.71 4.84 13.21
CA ALA A 100 16.30 4.58 12.89
C ALA A 100 15.88 5.20 11.56
N GLY A 101 16.40 6.37 11.21
CA GLY A 101 16.12 7.04 9.93
C GLY A 101 16.86 6.47 8.72
N LEU A 102 17.89 5.62 8.93
CA LEU A 102 18.62 5.02 7.81
C LEU A 102 17.76 3.98 7.09
N ALA A 103 17.80 3.99 5.77
CA ALA A 103 17.12 2.99 4.95
C ALA A 103 17.70 1.60 5.25
N LYS A 104 16.83 0.71 5.70
CA LYS A 104 17.16 -0.71 5.90
C LYS A 104 16.79 -1.46 4.63
N GLY A 105 17.77 -2.11 4.01
CA GLY A 105 17.54 -3.00 2.86
C GLY A 105 16.69 -4.22 3.25
N LEU A 106 16.29 -4.98 2.26
CA LEU A 106 15.65 -6.29 2.45
C LEU A 106 16.62 -7.23 3.18
N GLN A 107 16.20 -7.76 4.33
CA GLN A 107 17.00 -8.74 5.04
C GLN A 107 16.86 -10.10 4.34
N SER A 108 17.96 -10.59 3.76
CA SER A 108 18.02 -11.89 3.11
C SER A 108 18.12 -13.04 4.10
N SER A 109 18.54 -12.79 5.33
CA SER A 109 18.66 -13.82 6.37
C SER A 109 18.41 -13.24 7.76
N LYS A 110 17.79 -14.03 8.61
CA LYS A 110 17.63 -13.73 10.03
C LYS A 110 18.09 -14.96 10.83
N SER A 111 19.06 -14.76 11.71
CA SER A 111 19.56 -15.80 12.62
C SER A 111 19.11 -15.48 14.03
N ALA A 112 18.55 -16.47 14.72
CA ALA A 112 18.18 -16.40 16.13
C ALA A 112 18.58 -17.73 16.80
N GLY A 113 19.71 -17.73 17.50
CA GLY A 113 20.28 -18.95 18.07
C GLY A 113 20.71 -19.93 16.97
N ASP A 114 20.30 -21.19 17.10
CA ASP A 114 20.64 -22.27 16.14
C ASP A 114 19.72 -22.29 14.90
N ILE A 115 18.75 -21.39 14.80
CA ILE A 115 17.81 -21.32 13.68
C ILE A 115 18.22 -20.16 12.77
N SER A 116 18.62 -20.47 11.54
CA SER A 116 18.79 -19.48 10.49
C SER A 116 17.70 -19.64 9.44
N VAL A 117 16.99 -18.57 9.16
CA VAL A 117 15.99 -18.51 8.09
C VAL A 117 16.54 -17.61 6.99
N SER A 118 16.71 -18.20 5.82
CA SER A 118 17.14 -17.50 4.62
C SER A 118 15.90 -17.23 3.75
N TYR A 119 15.76 -15.99 3.30
CA TYR A 119 14.69 -15.61 2.38
C TYR A 119 15.31 -15.29 1.02
N ASP A 120 14.79 -15.90 -0.03
CA ASP A 120 15.14 -15.53 -1.40
C ASP A 120 14.32 -14.29 -1.82
N PHE A 121 14.92 -13.13 -1.66
CA PHE A 121 14.31 -11.86 -2.10
C PHE A 121 14.67 -11.49 -3.55
N GLY A 122 15.52 -12.28 -4.22
CA GLY A 122 15.94 -11.98 -5.59
C GLY A 122 14.76 -11.96 -6.55
N SER A 123 14.01 -13.05 -6.61
CA SER A 123 12.83 -13.20 -7.46
C SER A 123 11.74 -12.16 -7.11
N VAL A 124 11.46 -11.96 -5.82
CA VAL A 124 10.49 -10.96 -5.36
C VAL A 124 10.94 -9.55 -5.74
N SER A 125 12.25 -9.26 -5.66
CA SER A 125 12.77 -7.93 -6.02
C SER A 125 12.64 -7.63 -7.50
N GLU A 126 12.78 -8.61 -8.37
CA GLU A 126 12.62 -8.47 -9.82
C GLU A 126 11.14 -8.25 -10.18
N ASP A 127 10.25 -9.06 -9.60
CA ASP A 127 8.81 -8.95 -9.83
C ASP A 127 8.22 -7.59 -9.42
N PHE A 128 8.79 -6.95 -8.40
CA PHE A 128 8.38 -5.64 -7.93
C PHE A 128 9.27 -4.50 -8.44
N ALA A 129 9.99 -4.68 -9.54
CA ALA A 129 10.77 -3.60 -10.14
C ALA A 129 9.89 -2.37 -10.39
N GLY A 130 10.36 -1.20 -9.96
CA GLY A 130 9.62 0.06 -10.10
C GLY A 130 8.64 0.39 -8.97
N TRP A 131 8.36 -0.52 -8.02
CA TRP A 131 7.44 -0.27 -6.91
C TRP A 131 8.11 0.27 -5.63
N GLY A 132 9.37 0.64 -5.69
CA GLY A 132 10.08 1.35 -4.62
C GLY A 132 9.97 0.69 -3.25
N THR A 133 9.50 1.44 -2.26
CA THR A 133 9.44 1.01 -0.86
C THR A 133 8.40 -0.08 -0.58
N TYR A 134 7.43 -0.30 -1.46
CA TYR A 134 6.41 -1.35 -1.26
C TYR A 134 6.98 -2.76 -1.15
N LYS A 135 8.19 -2.98 -1.63
CA LYS A 135 8.93 -4.25 -1.47
C LYS A 135 9.28 -4.56 -0.01
N LEU A 136 9.40 -3.53 0.83
CA LEU A 136 9.98 -3.62 2.16
C LEU A 136 9.05 -4.20 3.22
N THR A 137 7.76 -4.33 2.93
CA THR A 137 6.79 -4.90 3.87
C THR A 137 5.87 -5.90 3.18
N ALA A 138 5.38 -6.88 3.94
CA ALA A 138 4.37 -7.82 3.45
C ALA A 138 3.07 -7.13 3.02
N TYR A 139 2.67 -6.07 3.73
CA TYR A 139 1.51 -5.25 3.36
C TYR A 139 1.70 -4.56 2.01
N GLY A 140 2.90 -4.00 1.77
CA GLY A 140 3.25 -3.36 0.50
C GLY A 140 3.24 -4.35 -0.67
N GLN A 141 3.78 -5.54 -0.49
CA GLN A 141 3.78 -6.59 -1.52
C GLN A 141 2.35 -7.03 -1.87
N GLN A 142 1.49 -7.22 -0.86
CA GLN A 142 0.08 -7.53 -1.07
C GLN A 142 -0.63 -6.37 -1.79
N PHE A 143 -0.39 -5.12 -1.36
CA PHE A 143 -0.96 -3.95 -2.02
C PHE A 143 -0.59 -3.90 -3.51
N VAL A 144 0.68 -4.11 -3.86
CA VAL A 144 1.15 -4.14 -5.25
C VAL A 144 0.46 -5.24 -6.06
N THR A 145 0.22 -6.40 -5.46
CA THR A 145 -0.50 -7.49 -6.12
C THR A 145 -1.91 -7.05 -6.53
N PHE A 146 -2.66 -6.44 -5.60
CA PHE A 146 -3.98 -5.89 -5.91
C PHE A 146 -3.88 -4.72 -6.91
N ALA A 147 -2.92 -3.82 -6.74
CA ALA A 147 -2.73 -2.70 -7.64
C ALA A 147 -2.50 -3.16 -9.08
N ARG A 148 -1.71 -4.22 -9.29
CA ARG A 148 -1.50 -4.83 -10.61
C ARG A 148 -2.78 -5.43 -11.19
N MET A 149 -3.56 -6.14 -10.38
CA MET A 149 -4.82 -6.75 -10.83
C MET A 149 -5.83 -5.70 -11.30
N TYR A 150 -5.93 -4.57 -10.60
CA TYR A 150 -6.90 -3.51 -10.87
C TYR A 150 -6.33 -2.37 -11.72
N ALA A 151 -5.00 -2.21 -11.79
CA ALA A 151 -4.36 -1.18 -12.60
C ALA A 151 -4.25 -1.55 -14.08
N ALA A 152 -4.38 -2.81 -14.43
CA ALA A 152 -4.35 -3.30 -15.80
C ALA A 152 -5.66 -2.98 -16.54
N GLY A 153 -6.12 -1.73 -16.47
CA GLY A 153 -7.24 -1.20 -17.24
C GLY A 153 -6.83 -0.77 -18.63
N GLY A 154 -6.04 -1.57 -19.31
CA GLY A 154 -5.72 -1.38 -20.71
C GLY A 154 -5.74 -2.74 -21.38
N ILE A 155 -6.82 -3.05 -22.08
CA ILE A 155 -6.80 -4.14 -23.04
C ILE A 155 -5.83 -3.72 -24.12
N VAL A 156 -4.64 -4.29 -24.13
CA VAL A 156 -3.81 -4.28 -25.31
C VAL A 156 -4.48 -5.23 -26.29
N VAL A 157 -5.26 -4.67 -27.20
CA VAL A 157 -5.78 -5.43 -28.34
C VAL A 157 -4.64 -5.50 -29.33
N TRP A 158 -4.13 -6.69 -29.54
CA TRP A 158 -3.19 -7.03 -30.62
C TRP A 158 -3.93 -7.19 -31.93
#